data_8e5b7b2cbb9dfb775770208c30442db9
#
_entry.id   8e5b7b2cbb9dfb775770208c30442db9
#
_cell.length_a   1.000
_cell.length_b   1.000
_cell.length_c   1.000
_cell.angle_alpha   90.00
_cell.angle_beta   90.00
_cell.angle_gamma   90.00
#
_symmetry.space_group_name_H-M   'P 1'
#
loop_
_entity.id
_entity.type
_entity.pdbx_description
1 polymer ?
#
loop_
_entity_poly.entity_id
_entity_poly.type
_entity_poly.pdbx_seq_one_letter_code
_entity_poly.pdbx_strand_id
1 'polypeptide(L)'
;VRGVHVALAVSASLLLWADRYSDLDLLVADWMFDHASGTFPWRGAWLADRFNHAILKSWLQVLGVATLAVAAWDWWRPRPGWTASRRIGLRVLASAAVLVPTVVSLLKRVSASHCPWDLQRYGGSEPYVRLLEAVPAGVSSGHCMPAGHASGALWLLALAVFWLPHQPRKAAAAGAAMLVFGFTVGWIQQLRGAHFLTHTLWSIWIAVLIVDSLYRYFAPVPLKKL
;
A
#
# COMPACT_ATOMS: atom_id res chain seq x y z
N VAL A 1 9.34 10.29 -17.50
CA VAL A 1 10.33 10.02 -16.43
C VAL A 1 10.29 11.11 -15.37
N ARG A 2 10.52 12.38 -15.70
CA ARG A 2 10.51 13.49 -14.71
C ARG A 2 9.16 13.67 -14.02
N GLY A 3 8.03 13.45 -14.71
CA GLY A 3 6.70 13.66 -14.17
C GLY A 3 6.36 12.77 -12.96
N VAL A 4 6.71 11.48 -12.99
CA VAL A 4 6.43 10.55 -11.88
C VAL A 4 7.22 10.94 -10.63
N HIS A 5 8.50 11.29 -10.76
CA HIS A 5 9.31 11.69 -9.61
C HIS A 5 8.85 13.02 -9.00
N VAL A 6 8.45 13.98 -9.84
CA VAL A 6 7.85 15.24 -9.36
C VAL A 6 6.54 14.96 -8.63
N ALA A 7 5.66 14.12 -9.19
CA ALA A 7 4.41 13.75 -8.54
C ALA A 7 4.64 13.02 -7.21
N LEU A 8 5.62 12.11 -7.14
CA LEU A 8 6.01 11.44 -5.89
C LEU A 8 6.57 12.44 -4.86
N ALA A 9 7.43 13.38 -5.27
CA ALA A 9 7.97 14.38 -4.34
C ALA A 9 6.86 15.30 -3.81
N VAL A 10 6.00 15.81 -4.68
CA VAL A 10 4.88 16.68 -4.28
C VAL A 10 3.90 15.93 -3.38
N SER A 11 3.51 14.71 -3.74
CA SER A 11 2.58 13.92 -2.91
C SER A 11 3.18 13.52 -1.57
N ALA A 12 4.50 13.20 -1.49
CA ALA A 12 5.16 12.98 -0.21
C ALA A 12 5.13 14.21 0.68
N SER A 13 5.42 15.39 0.12
CA SER A 13 5.37 16.66 0.87
C SER A 13 3.96 16.96 1.39
N LEU A 14 2.94 16.72 0.58
CA LEU A 14 1.54 16.88 0.98
C LEU A 14 1.13 15.89 2.07
N LEU A 15 1.56 14.63 1.97
CA LEU A 15 1.29 13.60 2.99
C LEU A 15 2.00 13.94 4.30
N LEU A 16 3.27 14.34 4.26
CA LEU A 16 4.02 14.78 5.44
C LEU A 16 3.35 15.98 6.11
N TRP A 17 2.89 16.94 5.31
CA TRP A 17 2.17 18.09 5.83
C TRP A 17 0.84 17.70 6.47
N ALA A 18 0.06 16.82 5.80
CA ALA A 18 -1.22 16.35 6.32
C ALA A 18 -1.06 15.61 7.64
N ASP A 19 -0.11 14.66 7.72
CA ASP A 19 0.18 13.89 8.94
C ASP A 19 0.68 14.76 10.10
N ARG A 20 1.49 15.79 9.79
CA ARG A 20 2.16 16.56 10.84
C ARG A 20 1.34 17.75 11.31
N TYR A 21 0.58 18.40 10.43
CA TYR A 21 0.01 19.72 10.66
C TYR A 21 -1.51 19.80 10.47
N SER A 22 -2.19 18.71 10.09
CA SER A 22 -3.64 18.70 9.93
C SER A 22 -4.31 17.66 10.82
N ASP A 23 -5.64 17.84 11.02
CA ASP A 23 -6.49 16.87 11.72
C ASP A 23 -7.23 15.93 10.75
N LEU A 24 -6.77 15.82 9.50
CA LEU A 24 -7.44 15.05 8.46
C LEU A 24 -7.75 13.61 8.89
N ASP A 25 -6.79 12.95 9.51
CA ASP A 25 -6.94 11.57 10.00
C ASP A 25 -7.99 11.46 11.08
N LEU A 26 -7.99 12.39 12.03
CA LEU A 26 -8.99 12.42 13.08
C LEU A 26 -10.39 12.74 12.54
N LEU A 27 -10.51 13.71 11.63
CA LEU A 27 -11.78 14.07 10.99
C LEU A 27 -12.41 12.88 10.25
N VAL A 28 -11.60 12.13 9.50
CA VAL A 28 -12.06 10.95 8.76
C VAL A 28 -12.42 9.81 9.73
N ALA A 29 -11.63 9.61 10.79
CA ALA A 29 -11.91 8.59 11.79
C ALA A 29 -13.16 8.91 12.62
N ASP A 30 -13.37 10.20 12.99
CA ASP A 30 -14.57 10.67 13.68
C ASP A 30 -15.84 10.35 12.89
N TRP A 31 -15.79 10.53 11.57
CA TRP A 31 -16.92 10.23 10.69
C TRP A 31 -17.26 8.73 10.64
N MET A 32 -16.29 7.87 10.93
CA MET A 32 -16.45 6.41 10.94
C MET A 32 -16.79 5.85 12.33
N PHE A 33 -16.61 6.66 13.38
CA PHE A 33 -16.83 6.26 14.77
C PHE A 33 -18.26 6.62 15.22
N ASP A 34 -18.97 5.66 15.78
CA ASP A 34 -20.27 5.91 16.37
C ASP A 34 -20.12 6.33 17.83
N HIS A 35 -20.28 7.62 18.09
CA HIS A 35 -20.18 8.20 19.42
C HIS A 35 -21.29 7.72 20.39
N ALA A 36 -22.44 7.28 19.87
CA ALA A 36 -23.54 6.80 20.70
C ALA A 36 -23.24 5.41 21.29
N SER A 37 -22.65 4.52 20.49
CA SER A 37 -22.24 3.19 20.94
C SER A 37 -20.79 3.11 21.44
N GLY A 38 -19.99 4.17 21.24
CA GLY A 38 -18.58 4.19 21.62
C GLY A 38 -17.72 3.21 20.82
N THR A 39 -18.11 2.89 19.57
CA THR A 39 -17.41 1.88 18.76
C THR A 39 -17.28 2.27 17.31
N PHE A 40 -16.39 1.56 16.58
CA PHE A 40 -16.40 1.53 15.12
C PHE A 40 -17.38 0.44 14.66
N PRO A 41 -18.52 0.77 14.03
CA PRO A 41 -19.57 -0.23 13.70
C PRO A 41 -19.08 -1.36 12.81
N TRP A 42 -18.05 -1.10 11.96
CA TRP A 42 -17.46 -2.08 11.06
C TRP A 42 -16.39 -2.96 11.71
N ARG A 43 -16.04 -2.76 12.98
CA ARG A 43 -14.92 -3.47 13.64
C ARG A 43 -15.08 -5.00 13.58
N GLY A 44 -16.29 -5.51 13.80
CA GLY A 44 -16.62 -6.94 13.74
C GLY A 44 -17.46 -7.34 12.52
N ALA A 45 -17.71 -6.42 11.56
CA ALA A 45 -18.49 -6.73 10.38
C ALA A 45 -17.81 -7.80 9.52
N TRP A 46 -18.57 -8.79 9.06
CA TRP A 46 -18.04 -9.94 8.31
C TRP A 46 -17.20 -9.52 7.10
N LEU A 47 -17.65 -8.53 6.34
CA LEU A 47 -16.92 -8.03 5.17
C LEU A 47 -15.56 -7.43 5.55
N ALA A 48 -15.49 -6.71 6.65
CA ALA A 48 -14.28 -6.01 7.07
C ALA A 48 -13.32 -6.92 7.84
N ASP A 49 -13.83 -7.77 8.73
CA ASP A 49 -13.04 -8.65 9.57
C ASP A 49 -12.73 -9.99 8.89
N ARG A 50 -13.75 -10.77 8.52
CA ARG A 50 -13.53 -12.10 7.97
C ARG A 50 -13.08 -12.05 6.52
N PHE A 51 -13.83 -11.36 5.66
CA PHE A 51 -13.52 -11.35 4.24
C PHE A 51 -12.24 -10.57 3.94
N ASN A 52 -12.19 -9.29 4.28
CA ASN A 52 -11.07 -8.44 3.90
C ASN A 52 -9.79 -8.79 4.68
N HIS A 53 -9.88 -8.94 6.01
CA HIS A 53 -8.71 -9.15 6.86
C HIS A 53 -8.13 -10.57 6.76
N ALA A 54 -8.95 -11.61 6.63
CA ALA A 54 -8.49 -12.99 6.59
C ALA A 54 -8.51 -13.58 5.17
N ILE A 55 -9.69 -13.69 4.55
CA ILE A 55 -9.86 -14.43 3.30
C ILE A 55 -9.11 -13.76 2.15
N LEU A 56 -9.40 -12.48 1.89
CA LEU A 56 -8.78 -11.74 0.78
C LEU A 56 -7.27 -11.66 0.94
N LYS A 57 -6.78 -11.40 2.16
CA LYS A 57 -5.33 -11.39 2.45
C LYS A 57 -4.69 -12.73 2.10
N SER A 58 -5.29 -13.86 2.51
CA SER A 58 -4.76 -15.20 2.21
C SER A 58 -4.72 -15.47 0.70
N TRP A 59 -5.77 -15.10 -0.03
CA TRP A 59 -5.80 -15.22 -1.48
C TRP A 59 -4.72 -14.38 -2.17
N LEU A 60 -4.51 -13.15 -1.72
CA LEU A 60 -3.44 -12.29 -2.26
C LEU A 60 -2.05 -12.85 -1.98
N GLN A 61 -1.84 -13.48 -0.83
CA GLN A 61 -0.59 -14.18 -0.49
C GLN A 61 -0.36 -15.39 -1.39
N VAL A 62 -1.39 -16.24 -1.58
CA VAL A 62 -1.31 -17.39 -2.49
C VAL A 62 -1.00 -16.94 -3.92
N LEU A 63 -1.67 -15.87 -4.39
CA LEU A 63 -1.41 -15.29 -5.71
C LEU A 63 0.04 -14.76 -5.83
N GLY A 64 0.55 -14.12 -4.77
CA GLY A 64 1.95 -13.67 -4.70
C GLY A 64 2.94 -14.83 -4.81
N VAL A 65 2.72 -15.90 -4.03
CA VAL A 65 3.55 -17.11 -4.09
C VAL A 65 3.50 -17.76 -5.47
N ALA A 66 2.31 -17.89 -6.06
CA ALA A 66 2.15 -18.42 -7.41
C ALA A 66 2.89 -17.56 -8.46
N THR A 67 2.82 -16.24 -8.33
CA THR A 67 3.55 -15.30 -9.21
C THR A 67 5.07 -15.49 -9.08
N LEU A 68 5.59 -15.63 -7.87
CA LEU A 68 7.00 -15.93 -7.61
C LEU A 68 7.42 -17.27 -8.22
N ALA A 69 6.61 -18.31 -8.06
CA ALA A 69 6.88 -19.63 -8.63
C ALA A 69 6.95 -19.58 -10.16
N VAL A 70 6.02 -18.87 -10.81
CA VAL A 70 6.03 -18.69 -12.28
C VAL A 70 7.25 -17.87 -12.72
N ALA A 71 7.64 -16.84 -11.98
CA ALA A 71 8.82 -16.03 -12.30
C ALA A 71 10.12 -16.84 -12.15
N ALA A 72 10.25 -17.62 -11.07
CA ALA A 72 11.39 -18.52 -10.85
C ALA A 72 11.47 -19.61 -11.93
N TRP A 73 10.33 -20.18 -12.29
CA TRP A 73 10.27 -21.16 -13.37
C TRP A 73 10.72 -20.59 -14.72
N ASP A 74 10.21 -19.38 -15.10
CA ASP A 74 10.64 -18.73 -16.36
C ASP A 74 12.12 -18.33 -16.33
N TRP A 75 12.68 -18.07 -15.15
CA TRP A 75 14.10 -17.80 -15.00
C TRP A 75 14.96 -19.01 -15.34
N TRP A 76 14.59 -20.21 -14.85
CA TRP A 76 15.33 -21.44 -15.09
C TRP A 76 15.03 -22.09 -16.44
N ARG A 77 13.78 -22.01 -16.90
CA ARG A 77 13.29 -22.60 -18.15
C ARG A 77 12.49 -21.56 -18.93
N PRO A 78 13.18 -20.65 -19.63
CA PRO A 78 12.52 -19.58 -20.37
C PRO A 78 11.49 -20.13 -21.35
N ARG A 79 10.23 -19.69 -21.24
CA ARG A 79 9.13 -20.17 -22.08
C ARG A 79 9.29 -19.68 -23.51
N PRO A 80 9.26 -20.56 -24.53
CA PRO A 80 9.24 -20.15 -25.93
C PRO A 80 8.03 -19.23 -26.19
N GLY A 81 8.21 -18.20 -27.02
CA GLY A 81 7.14 -17.27 -27.40
C GLY A 81 6.80 -16.16 -26.37
N TRP A 82 7.42 -16.13 -25.22
CA TRP A 82 7.28 -14.99 -24.29
C TRP A 82 8.16 -13.82 -24.72
N THR A 83 7.50 -12.66 -24.89
CA THR A 83 8.21 -11.42 -25.25
C THR A 83 9.03 -10.89 -24.08
N ALA A 84 10.04 -10.07 -24.37
CA ALA A 84 10.83 -9.39 -23.35
C ALA A 84 9.94 -8.55 -22.41
N SER A 85 8.93 -7.85 -22.95
CA SER A 85 7.99 -7.06 -22.14
C SER A 85 7.20 -7.92 -21.15
N ARG A 86 6.76 -9.12 -21.54
CA ARG A 86 6.09 -10.05 -20.63
C ARG A 86 7.00 -10.50 -19.49
N ARG A 87 8.26 -10.81 -19.79
CA ARG A 87 9.24 -11.20 -18.78
C ARG A 87 9.55 -10.06 -17.80
N ILE A 88 9.72 -8.84 -18.33
CA ILE A 88 9.89 -7.65 -17.51
C ILE A 88 8.66 -7.48 -16.58
N GLY A 89 7.46 -7.50 -17.13
CA GLY A 89 6.23 -7.42 -16.35
C GLY A 89 6.15 -8.46 -15.24
N LEU A 90 6.48 -9.73 -15.55
CA LEU A 90 6.48 -10.81 -14.56
C LEU A 90 7.52 -10.60 -13.46
N ARG A 91 8.73 -10.17 -13.80
CA ARG A 91 9.81 -9.89 -12.83
C ARG A 91 9.42 -8.73 -11.91
N VAL A 92 8.87 -7.65 -12.48
CA VAL A 92 8.38 -6.51 -11.69
C VAL A 92 7.25 -6.94 -10.76
N LEU A 93 6.28 -7.72 -11.27
CA LEU A 93 5.13 -8.20 -10.48
C LEU A 93 5.60 -9.10 -9.32
N ALA A 94 6.47 -10.07 -9.61
CA ALA A 94 7.01 -10.98 -8.60
C ALA A 94 7.84 -10.23 -7.54
N SER A 95 8.70 -9.30 -7.96
CA SER A 95 9.49 -8.49 -7.02
C SER A 95 8.59 -7.55 -6.19
N ALA A 96 7.56 -6.96 -6.79
CA ALA A 96 6.60 -6.11 -6.09
C ALA A 96 5.79 -6.90 -5.04
N ALA A 97 5.41 -8.15 -5.35
CA ALA A 97 4.69 -9.03 -4.42
C ALA A 97 5.47 -9.29 -3.12
N VAL A 98 6.80 -9.21 -3.17
CA VAL A 98 7.67 -9.33 -1.98
C VAL A 98 7.97 -7.95 -1.39
N LEU A 99 8.47 -7.02 -2.21
CA LEU A 99 9.03 -5.77 -1.71
C LEU A 99 7.98 -4.84 -1.11
N VAL A 100 6.79 -4.72 -1.74
CA VAL A 100 5.76 -3.79 -1.25
C VAL A 100 5.29 -4.16 0.17
N PRO A 101 4.84 -5.39 0.46
CA PRO A 101 4.42 -5.74 1.81
C PRO A 101 5.61 -5.80 2.79
N THR A 102 6.82 -6.17 2.36
CA THR A 102 7.99 -6.23 3.23
C THR A 102 8.41 -4.84 3.69
N VAL A 103 8.56 -3.88 2.77
CA VAL A 103 8.94 -2.50 3.10
C VAL A 103 7.90 -1.87 4.03
N VAL A 104 6.61 -2.01 3.74
CA VAL A 104 5.53 -1.51 4.61
C VAL A 104 5.60 -2.18 5.99
N SER A 105 5.84 -3.49 6.07
CA SER A 105 5.96 -4.20 7.35
C SER A 105 7.16 -3.74 8.17
N LEU A 106 8.30 -3.47 7.53
CA LEU A 106 9.50 -2.97 8.21
C LEU A 106 9.29 -1.55 8.74
N LEU A 107 8.72 -0.65 7.93
CA LEU A 107 8.38 0.71 8.37
C LEU A 107 7.37 0.69 9.51
N LYS A 108 6.38 -0.20 9.44
CA LYS A 108 5.39 -0.37 10.51
C LYS A 108 6.03 -0.74 11.85
N ARG A 109 7.07 -1.56 11.86
CA ARG A 109 7.76 -1.98 13.11
C ARG A 109 8.42 -0.82 13.86
N VAL A 110 8.79 0.25 13.17
CA VAL A 110 9.44 1.42 13.78
C VAL A 110 8.49 2.60 13.96
N SER A 111 7.22 2.42 13.59
CA SER A 111 6.20 3.47 13.66
C SER A 111 5.71 3.67 15.09
N ALA A 112 5.73 4.90 15.56
CA ALA A 112 5.12 5.30 16.83
C ALA A 112 3.59 5.42 16.76
N SER A 113 3.02 5.58 15.56
CA SER A 113 1.60 5.84 15.35
C SER A 113 0.72 4.69 15.82
N HIS A 114 -0.30 5.00 16.62
CA HIS A 114 -1.36 4.09 17.06
C HIS A 114 -2.48 3.99 16.03
N CYS A 115 -3.24 2.90 16.07
CA CYS A 115 -4.45 2.77 15.26
C CYS A 115 -5.60 3.58 15.89
N PRO A 116 -6.61 4.05 15.12
CA PRO A 116 -7.73 4.80 15.68
C PRO A 116 -8.37 4.14 16.89
N TRP A 117 -8.65 2.85 16.84
CA TRP A 117 -9.31 2.11 17.93
C TRP A 117 -8.49 2.00 19.23
N ASP A 118 -7.17 2.31 19.18
CA ASP A 118 -6.30 2.30 20.36
C ASP A 118 -6.30 3.65 21.09
N LEU A 119 -6.82 4.70 20.43
CA LEU A 119 -6.78 6.06 20.96
C LEU A 119 -7.85 6.32 22.04
N GLN A 120 -7.48 7.10 23.04
CA GLN A 120 -8.41 7.59 24.08
C GLN A 120 -9.65 8.26 23.48
N ARG A 121 -9.49 8.96 22.34
CA ARG A 121 -10.59 9.62 21.61
C ARG A 121 -11.69 8.63 21.17
N TYR A 122 -11.33 7.35 20.98
CA TYR A 122 -12.21 6.29 20.49
C TYR A 122 -12.35 5.13 21.48
N GLY A 123 -12.15 5.41 22.78
CA GLY A 123 -12.36 4.43 23.86
C GLY A 123 -11.14 3.53 24.13
N GLY A 124 -10.00 3.77 23.51
CA GLY A 124 -8.73 3.11 23.84
C GLY A 124 -7.98 3.81 24.97
N SER A 125 -6.69 3.48 25.12
CA SER A 125 -5.83 4.02 26.19
C SER A 125 -4.75 4.98 25.71
N GLU A 126 -4.47 5.01 24.40
CA GLU A 126 -3.30 5.66 23.85
C GLU A 126 -3.57 7.08 23.36
N PRO A 127 -2.60 8.00 23.44
CA PRO A 127 -2.72 9.33 22.86
C PRO A 127 -2.55 9.29 21.35
N TYR A 128 -3.07 10.29 20.66
CA TYR A 128 -2.76 10.52 19.26
C TYR A 128 -1.37 11.15 19.13
N VAL A 129 -0.47 10.47 18.47
CA VAL A 129 0.91 10.95 18.17
C VAL A 129 1.03 11.17 16.66
N ARG A 130 1.31 12.39 16.25
CA ARG A 130 1.48 12.77 14.84
C ARG A 130 2.79 12.25 14.29
N LEU A 131 2.87 12.12 12.99
CA LEU A 131 4.11 11.74 12.31
C LEU A 131 5.25 12.71 12.68
N LEU A 132 6.43 12.17 13.02
CA LEU A 132 7.60 12.91 13.48
C LEU A 132 7.38 13.72 14.78
N GLU A 133 6.36 13.41 15.54
CA GLU A 133 6.18 13.94 16.88
C GLU A 133 6.93 13.09 17.90
N ALA A 134 7.45 13.76 18.94
CA ALA A 134 8.07 13.04 20.04
C ALA A 134 7.02 12.22 20.80
N VAL A 135 7.29 10.94 20.98
CA VAL A 135 6.40 10.05 21.75
C VAL A 135 6.47 10.46 23.23
N PRO A 136 5.33 10.72 23.88
CA PRO A 136 5.33 11.07 25.30
C PRO A 136 5.95 9.97 26.17
N ALA A 137 6.55 10.35 27.30
CA ALA A 137 7.14 9.39 28.22
C ALA A 137 6.08 8.41 28.73
N GLY A 138 6.40 7.11 28.72
CA GLY A 138 5.49 6.05 29.16
C GLY A 138 4.49 5.55 28.10
N VAL A 139 4.47 6.15 26.91
CA VAL A 139 3.64 5.69 25.77
C VAL A 139 4.43 4.68 24.96
N SER A 140 3.82 3.53 24.67
CA SER A 140 4.42 2.50 23.78
C SER A 140 4.28 2.89 22.31
N SER A 141 5.09 2.31 21.42
CA SER A 141 4.91 2.48 19.98
C SER A 141 3.71 1.69 19.48
N GLY A 142 2.83 2.36 18.69
CA GLY A 142 1.58 1.75 18.22
C GLY A 142 1.72 0.83 17.01
N HIS A 143 2.84 0.93 16.27
CA HIS A 143 3.12 0.09 15.08
C HIS A 143 1.97 0.02 14.08
N CYS A 144 1.28 1.14 13.83
CA CYS A 144 0.09 1.15 12.99
C CYS A 144 0.31 1.68 11.57
N MET A 145 1.30 2.55 11.36
CA MET A 145 1.61 3.18 10.07
C MET A 145 2.84 2.54 9.43
N PRO A 146 2.89 2.33 8.10
CA PRO A 146 1.82 2.40 7.10
C PRO A 146 0.82 1.24 7.15
N ALA A 147 -0.26 1.32 6.33
CA ALA A 147 -1.34 0.32 6.34
C ALA A 147 -0.92 -1.00 5.69
N GLY A 148 -0.70 -2.04 6.49
CA GLY A 148 -0.25 -3.35 6.02
C GLY A 148 -1.26 -4.07 5.11
N HIS A 149 -2.56 -3.95 5.37
CA HIS A 149 -3.60 -4.58 4.55
C HIS A 149 -3.66 -4.00 3.15
N ALA A 150 -3.58 -2.68 3.02
CA ALA A 150 -3.50 -2.02 1.73
C ALA A 150 -2.29 -2.50 0.92
N SER A 151 -1.11 -2.59 1.55
CA SER A 151 0.12 -3.04 0.88
C SER A 151 0.02 -4.49 0.37
N GLY A 152 -0.74 -5.34 1.06
CA GLY A 152 -1.03 -6.71 0.63
C GLY A 152 -1.79 -6.80 -0.70
N ALA A 153 -2.50 -5.74 -1.11
CA ALA A 153 -3.17 -5.64 -2.40
C ALA A 153 -2.40 -4.76 -3.41
N LEU A 154 -1.70 -3.74 -2.94
CA LEU A 154 -1.06 -2.71 -3.77
C LEU A 154 0.12 -3.21 -4.63
N TRP A 155 0.71 -4.37 -4.33
CA TRP A 155 1.71 -4.97 -5.20
C TRP A 155 1.14 -5.31 -6.59
N LEU A 156 -0.18 -5.52 -6.71
CA LEU A 156 -0.87 -5.73 -7.98
C LEU A 156 -0.79 -4.52 -8.92
N LEU A 157 -0.44 -3.32 -8.42
CA LEU A 157 -0.13 -2.15 -9.26
C LEU A 157 0.89 -2.49 -10.35
N ALA A 158 1.80 -3.41 -10.09
CA ALA A 158 2.79 -3.89 -11.04
C ALA A 158 2.19 -4.56 -12.30
N LEU A 159 0.90 -4.95 -12.26
CA LEU A 159 0.20 -5.43 -13.46
C LEU A 159 0.21 -4.38 -14.58
N ALA A 160 0.19 -3.08 -14.25
CA ALA A 160 0.27 -2.01 -15.23
C ALA A 160 1.48 -2.12 -16.17
N VAL A 161 2.58 -2.67 -15.68
CA VAL A 161 3.85 -2.81 -16.41
C VAL A 161 3.74 -3.70 -17.64
N PHE A 162 2.81 -4.66 -17.68
CA PHE A 162 2.63 -5.54 -18.83
C PHE A 162 2.23 -4.81 -20.12
N TRP A 163 1.69 -3.60 -20.00
CA TRP A 163 1.29 -2.76 -21.14
C TRP A 163 2.33 -1.69 -21.51
N LEU A 164 3.39 -1.57 -20.72
CA LEU A 164 4.45 -0.59 -21.01
C LEU A 164 5.54 -1.19 -21.94
N PRO A 165 6.16 -0.35 -22.75
CA PRO A 165 5.84 1.04 -23.07
C PRO A 165 4.78 1.21 -24.16
N HIS A 166 4.32 0.11 -24.79
CA HIS A 166 3.59 0.13 -26.06
C HIS A 166 2.13 0.61 -25.96
N GLN A 167 1.48 0.42 -24.81
CA GLN A 167 0.07 0.73 -24.60
C GLN A 167 -0.13 1.55 -23.29
N PRO A 168 0.40 2.79 -23.23
CA PRO A 168 0.42 3.57 -21.98
C PRO A 168 -0.98 3.86 -21.41
N ARG A 169 -2.00 3.99 -22.27
CA ARG A 169 -3.39 4.18 -21.81
C ARG A 169 -3.92 2.95 -21.08
N LYS A 170 -3.61 1.73 -21.56
CA LYS A 170 -3.99 0.50 -20.87
C LYS A 170 -3.20 0.33 -19.58
N ALA A 171 -1.91 0.67 -19.59
CA ALA A 171 -1.10 0.69 -18.37
C ALA A 171 -1.70 1.62 -17.32
N ALA A 172 -2.10 2.85 -17.72
CA ALA A 172 -2.72 3.81 -16.82
C ALA A 172 -4.07 3.29 -16.26
N ALA A 173 -4.92 2.70 -17.11
CA ALA A 173 -6.20 2.12 -16.68
C ALA A 173 -6.00 0.95 -15.71
N ALA A 174 -5.08 0.02 -16.01
CA ALA A 174 -4.75 -1.09 -15.11
C ALA A 174 -4.17 -0.58 -13.78
N GLY A 175 -3.26 0.39 -13.83
CA GLY A 175 -2.70 1.03 -12.64
C GLY A 175 -3.77 1.70 -11.78
N ALA A 176 -4.65 2.50 -12.40
CA ALA A 176 -5.75 3.14 -11.70
C ALA A 176 -6.70 2.12 -11.04
N ALA A 177 -7.06 1.04 -11.75
CA ALA A 177 -7.90 -0.02 -11.20
C ALA A 177 -7.26 -0.69 -9.98
N MET A 178 -5.95 -0.97 -10.02
CA MET A 178 -5.23 -1.58 -8.89
C MET A 178 -5.03 -0.60 -7.73
N LEU A 179 -4.85 0.69 -8.00
CA LEU A 179 -4.83 1.71 -6.95
C LEU A 179 -6.18 1.83 -6.25
N VAL A 180 -7.28 1.86 -7.01
CA VAL A 180 -8.65 1.87 -6.45
C VAL A 180 -8.88 0.60 -5.63
N PHE A 181 -8.49 -0.57 -6.12
CA PHE A 181 -8.62 -1.83 -5.39
C PHE A 181 -7.83 -1.78 -4.06
N GLY A 182 -6.54 -1.41 -4.10
CA GLY A 182 -5.71 -1.30 -2.91
C GLY A 182 -6.21 -0.25 -1.91
N PHE A 183 -6.70 0.89 -2.42
CA PHE A 183 -7.34 1.91 -1.59
C PHE A 183 -8.62 1.36 -0.92
N THR A 184 -9.48 0.64 -1.66
CA THR A 184 -10.71 0.03 -1.12
C THR A 184 -10.38 -0.96 0.00
N VAL A 185 -9.36 -1.81 -0.18
CA VAL A 185 -8.88 -2.73 0.86
C VAL A 185 -8.45 -1.96 2.11
N GLY A 186 -7.71 -0.86 1.95
CA GLY A 186 -7.31 0.03 3.04
C GLY A 186 -8.50 0.76 3.68
N TRP A 187 -9.42 1.27 2.88
CA TRP A 187 -10.61 1.98 3.34
C TRP A 187 -11.51 1.12 4.22
N ILE A 188 -11.72 -0.14 3.86
CA ILE A 188 -12.47 -1.09 4.69
C ILE A 188 -11.80 -1.26 6.06
N GLN A 189 -10.47 -1.21 6.15
CA GLN A 189 -9.77 -1.24 7.43
C GLN A 189 -9.87 0.07 8.20
N GLN A 190 -10.04 1.20 7.52
CA GLN A 190 -10.34 2.48 8.19
C GLN A 190 -11.73 2.47 8.81
N LEU A 191 -12.75 1.95 8.12
CA LEU A 191 -14.10 1.76 8.67
C LEU A 191 -14.11 0.93 9.98
N ARG A 192 -13.12 0.05 10.16
CA ARG A 192 -12.93 -0.72 11.39
C ARG A 192 -12.24 0.04 12.52
N GLY A 193 -11.69 1.21 12.26
CA GLY A 193 -10.78 1.90 13.17
C GLY A 193 -9.36 1.30 13.21
N ALA A 194 -9.01 0.42 12.26
CA ALA A 194 -7.71 -0.25 12.23
C ALA A 194 -6.59 0.57 11.59
N HIS A 195 -6.91 1.59 10.79
CA HIS A 195 -5.96 2.49 10.16
C HIS A 195 -6.53 3.89 9.96
N PHE A 196 -5.67 4.88 9.91
CA PHE A 196 -6.00 6.22 9.43
C PHE A 196 -5.91 6.31 7.90
N LEU A 197 -6.46 7.40 7.34
CA LEU A 197 -6.41 7.66 5.90
C LEU A 197 -4.96 7.78 5.40
N THR A 198 -4.15 8.57 6.08
CA THR A 198 -2.75 8.79 5.70
C THR A 198 -1.94 7.49 5.74
N HIS A 199 -2.23 6.54 6.64
CA HIS A 199 -1.58 5.22 6.66
C HIS A 199 -1.78 4.46 5.34
N THR A 200 -2.99 4.54 4.76
CA THR A 200 -3.30 3.92 3.46
C THR A 200 -2.62 4.68 2.31
N LEU A 201 -2.64 6.00 2.35
CA LEU A 201 -2.02 6.84 1.32
C LEU A 201 -0.49 6.67 1.28
N TRP A 202 0.16 6.54 2.44
CA TRP A 202 1.58 6.18 2.49
C TRP A 202 1.87 4.80 1.90
N SER A 203 1.00 3.82 2.14
CA SER A 203 1.16 2.50 1.51
C SER A 203 1.03 2.56 -0.01
N ILE A 204 0.12 3.39 -0.54
CA ILE A 204 -0.01 3.66 -1.98
C ILE A 204 1.27 4.32 -2.51
N TRP A 205 1.76 5.35 -1.83
CA TRP A 205 2.96 6.07 -2.22
C TRP A 205 4.18 5.12 -2.30
N ILE A 206 4.37 4.29 -1.29
CA ILE A 206 5.45 3.29 -1.22
C ILE A 206 5.31 2.30 -2.38
N ALA A 207 4.10 1.80 -2.65
CA ALA A 207 3.87 0.86 -3.74
C ALA A 207 4.18 1.48 -5.11
N VAL A 208 3.77 2.72 -5.38
CA VAL A 208 4.08 3.45 -6.62
C VAL A 208 5.58 3.62 -6.78
N LEU A 209 6.28 4.06 -5.72
CA LEU A 209 7.73 4.22 -5.74
C LEU A 209 8.45 2.91 -6.05
N ILE A 210 8.06 1.81 -5.38
CA ILE A 210 8.68 0.50 -5.59
C ILE A 210 8.43 0.00 -7.01
N VAL A 211 7.20 0.06 -7.50
CA VAL A 211 6.85 -0.43 -8.84
C VAL A 211 7.56 0.37 -9.95
N ASP A 212 7.60 1.71 -9.83
CA ASP A 212 8.34 2.56 -10.78
C ASP A 212 9.85 2.25 -10.76
N SER A 213 10.44 2.09 -9.57
CA SER A 213 11.85 1.74 -9.40
C SER A 213 12.17 0.37 -10.00
N LEU A 214 11.34 -0.63 -9.74
CA LEU A 214 11.49 -1.98 -10.30
C LEU A 214 11.36 -1.99 -11.84
N TYR A 215 10.37 -1.25 -12.36
CA TYR A 215 10.23 -1.13 -13.81
C TYR A 215 11.48 -0.53 -14.45
N ARG A 216 12.06 0.52 -13.89
CA ARG A 216 13.29 1.13 -14.38
C ARG A 216 14.48 0.19 -14.27
N TYR A 217 14.55 -0.61 -13.24
CA TYR A 217 15.63 -1.57 -13.03
C TYR A 217 15.58 -2.71 -14.06
N PHE A 218 14.41 -3.26 -14.35
CA PHE A 218 14.24 -4.38 -15.24
C PHE A 218 14.07 -3.99 -16.73
N ALA A 219 13.54 -2.81 -17.01
CA ALA A 219 13.40 -2.32 -18.39
C ALA A 219 14.73 -1.72 -18.84
N PRO A 220 15.40 -2.30 -19.85
CA PRO A 220 16.60 -1.70 -20.38
C PRO A 220 16.28 -0.31 -20.92
N VAL A 221 17.04 0.69 -20.48
CA VAL A 221 17.00 2.03 -21.07
C VAL A 221 17.19 1.85 -22.58
N PRO A 222 16.28 2.31 -23.43
CA PRO A 222 16.58 2.32 -24.86
C PRO A 222 17.83 3.18 -25.02
N LEU A 223 18.93 2.55 -25.40
CA LEU A 223 20.11 3.27 -25.87
C LEU A 223 19.58 4.23 -26.93
N LYS A 224 19.54 5.53 -26.62
CA LYS A 224 19.35 6.54 -27.64
C LYS A 224 20.35 6.15 -28.73
N LYS A 225 19.85 5.86 -29.95
CA LYS A 225 20.71 5.75 -31.11
C LYS A 225 21.61 6.98 -31.10
N LEU A 226 22.88 6.76 -30.82
CA LEU A 226 23.95 7.72 -31.00
C LEU A 226 24.03 8.09 -32.45
#